data_2be41a76a36a054af6b88c3957b93f4a
#
_entry.id   2be41a76a36a054af6b88c3957b93f4a
#
_cell.length_a   1.000
_cell.length_b   1.000
_cell.length_c   1.000
_cell.angle_alpha   90.00
_cell.angle_beta   90.00
_cell.angle_gamma   90.00
#
_symmetry.space_group_name_H-M   'P 1'
#
loop_
_entity.id
_entity.type
_entity.pdbx_description
1 polymer ?
#
loop_
_entity_poly.entity_id
_entity_poly.type
_entity_poly.pdbx_seq_one_letter_code
_entity_poly.pdbx_strand_id
1 'polypeptide(L)'
;IIDYNKNKFEVFGNFYLYEELTILSGQNLKGNTSLDVFSANNVSYIYNDDLKIDSDSLDRDKNLIYFYNNFLTPCELDGFFNCPTWSLRIDEIRYDITKDKFNHYDTFLQIADYKLFYMPYFSHYGAQAPRQKGFLTPTLEYNLGGNTAVITPYYLPVGDQSDILFKPKLTIDSYFGSFREYELKTIINQKNTGGNIFLEVHNKKFSDKSKDYSSLKIKGNQTLNKENK
;
A
#
# COMPACT_ATOMS: atom_id res chain seq x y z
N ILE A 1 -15.00 -31.84 1.97
CA ILE A 1 -14.95 -32.93 2.98
C ILE A 1 -14.50 -32.32 4.29
N ILE A 2 -15.21 -32.61 5.38
CA ILE A 2 -14.83 -32.15 6.73
C ILE A 2 -14.66 -33.37 7.61
N ASP A 3 -13.50 -33.51 8.25
CA ASP A 3 -13.19 -34.55 9.23
C ASP A 3 -12.97 -33.91 10.62
N TYR A 4 -14.01 -33.86 11.40
CA TYR A 4 -13.97 -33.26 12.75
C TYR A 4 -13.03 -33.99 13.71
N ASN A 5 -12.87 -35.33 13.55
CA ASN A 5 -12.01 -36.13 14.42
C ASN A 5 -10.52 -35.79 14.20
N LYS A 6 -10.16 -35.38 12.99
CA LYS A 6 -8.80 -35.00 12.62
C LYS A 6 -8.60 -33.48 12.59
N ASN A 7 -9.63 -32.70 12.91
CA ASN A 7 -9.61 -31.25 12.83
C ASN A 7 -9.12 -30.74 11.44
N LYS A 8 -9.66 -31.33 10.36
CA LYS A 8 -9.25 -31.02 8.99
C LYS A 8 -10.47 -30.84 8.10
N PHE A 9 -10.32 -29.95 7.14
CA PHE A 9 -11.26 -29.83 6.03
C PHE A 9 -10.53 -29.72 4.69
N GLU A 10 -11.23 -30.07 3.64
CA GLU A 10 -10.77 -29.95 2.26
C GLU A 10 -11.95 -29.57 1.36
N VAL A 11 -11.77 -28.48 0.61
CA VAL A 11 -12.73 -28.00 -0.39
C VAL A 11 -12.07 -28.15 -1.76
N PHE A 12 -12.74 -28.87 -2.65
CA PHE A 12 -12.31 -29.04 -4.04
C PHE A 12 -13.06 -28.03 -4.92
N GLY A 13 -12.35 -27.39 -5.84
CA GLY A 13 -12.90 -26.36 -6.71
C GLY A 13 -12.82 -24.96 -6.09
N ASN A 14 -13.66 -24.06 -6.59
CA ASN A 14 -13.63 -22.66 -6.21
C ASN A 14 -14.22 -22.44 -4.81
N PHE A 15 -13.64 -21.49 -4.06
CA PHE A 15 -14.13 -21.07 -2.75
C PHE A 15 -14.08 -19.55 -2.62
N TYR A 16 -14.84 -19.02 -1.64
CA TYR A 16 -14.83 -17.63 -1.18
C TYR A 16 -14.85 -17.62 0.34
N LEU A 17 -13.92 -16.89 0.93
CA LEU A 17 -13.87 -16.59 2.37
C LEU A 17 -13.96 -15.09 2.58
N TYR A 18 -14.79 -14.68 3.53
CA TYR A 18 -15.01 -13.30 3.90
C TYR A 18 -14.60 -13.12 5.36
N GLU A 19 -13.63 -12.25 5.60
CA GLU A 19 -13.26 -11.75 6.92
C GLU A 19 -13.45 -10.23 6.89
N GLU A 20 -13.73 -9.57 8.00
CA GLU A 20 -14.17 -8.16 8.13
C GLU A 20 -13.78 -7.20 7.00
N LEU A 21 -12.50 -7.16 6.59
CA LEU A 21 -11.95 -6.28 5.57
C LEU A 21 -11.26 -7.03 4.42
N THR A 22 -11.42 -8.34 4.39
CA THR A 22 -10.71 -9.15 3.42
C THR A 22 -11.64 -10.10 2.70
N ILE A 23 -11.40 -10.25 1.41
CA ILE A 23 -12.04 -11.27 0.60
C ILE A 23 -10.94 -12.13 0.01
N LEU A 24 -10.98 -13.42 0.35
CA LEU A 24 -10.09 -14.42 -0.23
C LEU A 24 -10.91 -15.35 -1.13
N SER A 25 -10.55 -15.44 -2.38
CA SER A 25 -11.09 -16.42 -3.32
C SER A 25 -9.96 -17.25 -3.92
N GLY A 26 -10.27 -18.46 -4.35
CA GLY A 26 -9.26 -19.33 -4.92
C GLY A 26 -9.78 -20.74 -5.19
N GLN A 27 -8.86 -21.69 -5.26
CA GLN A 27 -9.16 -23.09 -5.54
C GLN A 27 -8.48 -24.02 -4.52
N ASN A 28 -9.12 -25.16 -4.27
CA ASN A 28 -8.55 -26.27 -3.49
C ASN A 28 -8.07 -25.85 -2.09
N LEU A 29 -8.98 -25.36 -1.28
CA LEU A 29 -8.70 -24.95 0.09
C LEU A 29 -8.57 -26.17 1.02
N LYS A 30 -7.46 -26.28 1.72
CA LYS A 30 -7.19 -27.33 2.71
C LYS A 30 -6.71 -26.72 3.99
N GLY A 31 -7.20 -27.21 5.13
CA GLY A 31 -6.75 -26.67 6.40
C GLY A 31 -7.38 -27.31 7.61
N ASN A 32 -7.25 -26.65 8.74
CA ASN A 32 -7.94 -27.03 9.97
C ASN A 32 -9.31 -26.35 10.07
N THR A 33 -10.20 -26.92 10.85
CA THR A 33 -11.60 -26.45 10.96
C THR A 33 -11.75 -25.09 11.61
N SER A 34 -10.72 -24.55 12.27
CA SER A 34 -10.66 -23.18 12.80
C SER A 34 -10.25 -22.13 11.77
N LEU A 35 -9.84 -22.54 10.56
CA LEU A 35 -9.36 -21.65 9.49
C LEU A 35 -8.15 -20.79 9.86
N ASP A 36 -7.43 -21.15 10.91
CA ASP A 36 -6.21 -20.45 11.30
C ASP A 36 -4.93 -21.03 10.65
N VAL A 37 -5.01 -22.27 10.14
CA VAL A 37 -3.97 -22.92 9.33
C VAL A 37 -4.61 -23.51 8.10
N PHE A 38 -4.27 -22.98 6.93
CA PHE A 38 -4.76 -23.51 5.66
C PHE A 38 -3.86 -23.15 4.48
N SER A 39 -4.03 -23.87 3.40
CA SER A 39 -3.41 -23.60 2.10
C SER A 39 -4.46 -23.55 0.99
N ALA A 40 -4.18 -22.78 -0.05
CA ALA A 40 -5.03 -22.66 -1.22
C ALA A 40 -4.21 -22.35 -2.48
N ASN A 41 -4.79 -22.62 -3.65
CA ASN A 41 -4.16 -22.38 -4.95
C ASN A 41 -4.96 -21.35 -5.75
N ASN A 42 -4.28 -20.69 -6.71
CA ASN A 42 -4.87 -19.70 -7.62
C ASN A 42 -5.74 -18.69 -6.87
N VAL A 43 -5.12 -18.03 -5.90
CA VAL A 43 -5.83 -17.16 -4.96
C VAL A 43 -5.86 -15.71 -5.44
N SER A 44 -6.99 -15.06 -5.18
CA SER A 44 -7.14 -13.61 -5.25
C SER A 44 -7.51 -13.12 -3.86
N TYR A 45 -6.68 -12.27 -3.29
CA TYR A 45 -6.84 -11.67 -1.98
C TYR A 45 -7.09 -10.17 -2.12
N ILE A 46 -8.24 -9.71 -1.66
CA ILE A 46 -8.63 -8.30 -1.65
C ILE A 46 -8.63 -7.84 -0.20
N TYR A 47 -7.87 -6.77 0.07
CA TYR A 47 -7.75 -6.16 1.39
C TYR A 47 -8.29 -4.74 1.35
N ASN A 48 -9.28 -4.43 2.19
CA ASN A 48 -9.90 -3.10 2.37
C ASN A 48 -10.34 -2.44 1.05
N ASP A 49 -10.79 -3.23 0.08
CA ASP A 49 -11.21 -2.82 -1.28
C ASP A 49 -10.15 -2.05 -2.10
N ASP A 50 -8.95 -1.82 -1.55
CA ASP A 50 -7.90 -0.99 -2.17
C ASP A 50 -6.72 -1.80 -2.70
N LEU A 51 -6.46 -2.97 -2.13
CA LEU A 51 -5.31 -3.80 -2.47
C LEU A 51 -5.75 -5.17 -2.97
N LYS A 52 -5.45 -5.48 -4.22
CA LYS A 52 -5.66 -6.80 -4.80
C LYS A 52 -4.32 -7.50 -5.03
N ILE A 53 -4.22 -8.73 -4.53
CA ILE A 53 -3.08 -9.62 -4.71
C ILE A 53 -3.58 -10.89 -5.38
N ASP A 54 -3.13 -11.18 -6.58
CA ASP A 54 -3.34 -12.46 -7.26
C ASP A 54 -2.08 -13.32 -7.09
N SER A 55 -2.22 -14.57 -6.66
CA SER A 55 -1.11 -15.46 -6.29
C SER A 55 -1.33 -16.89 -6.78
N ASP A 56 -0.25 -17.59 -7.13
CA ASP A 56 -0.33 -19.01 -7.50
C ASP A 56 -0.76 -19.86 -6.30
N SER A 57 -0.27 -19.53 -5.12
CA SER A 57 -0.63 -20.22 -3.88
C SER A 57 -0.53 -19.33 -2.65
N LEU A 58 -1.25 -19.75 -1.62
CA LEU A 58 -1.27 -19.12 -0.32
C LEU A 58 -1.17 -20.18 0.77
N ASP A 59 -0.36 -19.88 1.80
CA ASP A 59 -0.32 -20.64 3.06
C ASP A 59 -0.59 -19.68 4.23
N ARG A 60 -1.52 -20.05 5.09
CA ARG A 60 -1.79 -19.36 6.37
C ARG A 60 -1.33 -20.21 7.52
N ASP A 61 -0.52 -19.64 8.39
CA ASP A 61 -0.15 -20.20 9.69
C ASP A 61 -0.50 -19.18 10.79
N LYS A 62 -1.68 -19.35 11.37
CA LYS A 62 -2.26 -18.45 12.39
C LYS A 62 -2.30 -16.99 11.93
N ASN A 63 -1.39 -16.19 12.45
CA ASN A 63 -1.33 -14.76 12.19
C ASN A 63 -0.42 -14.38 11.02
N LEU A 64 0.18 -15.35 10.35
CA LEU A 64 1.04 -15.14 9.20
C LEU A 64 0.40 -15.72 7.94
N ILE A 65 0.36 -14.95 6.89
CA ILE A 65 -0.07 -15.39 5.57
C ILE A 65 1.10 -15.22 4.60
N TYR A 66 1.39 -16.28 3.88
CA TYR A 66 2.43 -16.34 2.84
C TYR A 66 1.75 -16.46 1.49
N PHE A 67 2.10 -15.58 0.57
CA PHE A 67 1.64 -15.62 -0.80
C PHE A 67 2.84 -15.84 -1.71
N TYR A 68 2.70 -16.68 -2.72
CA TYR A 68 3.79 -17.08 -3.62
C TYR A 68 3.43 -16.75 -5.07
N ASN A 69 4.44 -16.26 -5.82
CA ASN A 69 4.32 -15.86 -7.22
C ASN A 69 3.19 -14.86 -7.45
N ASN A 70 3.37 -13.68 -6.91
CA ASN A 70 2.31 -12.70 -6.79
C ASN A 70 2.31 -11.70 -7.92
N PHE A 71 1.11 -11.29 -8.30
CA PHE A 71 0.84 -10.18 -9.19
C PHE A 71 -0.04 -9.16 -8.48
N LEU A 72 0.46 -7.93 -8.36
CA LEU A 72 -0.24 -6.83 -7.73
C LEU A 72 -0.34 -5.67 -8.71
N THR A 73 -1.57 -5.18 -8.90
CA THR A 73 -1.85 -3.99 -9.72
C THR A 73 -3.01 -3.21 -9.12
N PRO A 74 -2.99 -1.88 -9.18
CA PRO A 74 -4.12 -1.04 -8.77
C PRO A 74 -5.22 -0.97 -9.83
N CYS A 75 -5.04 -1.65 -10.96
CA CYS A 75 -6.02 -1.60 -12.04
C CYS A 75 -7.21 -2.52 -11.76
N GLU A 76 -8.41 -1.97 -11.81
CA GLU A 76 -9.62 -2.75 -12.04
C GLU A 76 -9.55 -3.35 -13.45
N LEU A 77 -9.62 -4.68 -13.55
CA LEU A 77 -9.46 -5.41 -14.80
C LEU A 77 -10.63 -5.26 -15.79
N ASP A 78 -11.63 -4.44 -15.45
CA ASP A 78 -12.89 -4.29 -16.21
C ASP A 78 -12.88 -3.09 -17.17
N GLY A 79 -11.75 -2.42 -17.35
CA GLY A 79 -11.62 -1.22 -18.17
C GLY A 79 -11.36 -1.50 -19.64
N PHE A 80 -11.89 -0.61 -20.50
CA PHE A 80 -11.75 -0.59 -21.97
C PHE A 80 -10.29 -0.39 -22.44
N PHE A 81 -9.36 -0.16 -21.52
CA PHE A 81 -7.92 -0.03 -21.76
C PHE A 81 -7.19 -1.23 -21.19
N ASN A 82 -6.27 -1.81 -21.96
CA ASN A 82 -5.37 -2.84 -21.47
C ASN A 82 -4.60 -2.33 -20.23
N CYS A 83 -5.13 -2.58 -19.06
CA CYS A 83 -4.43 -2.49 -17.80
C CYS A 83 -3.57 -3.77 -17.60
N PRO A 84 -2.40 -3.67 -16.99
CA PRO A 84 -1.98 -2.59 -16.11
C PRO A 84 -0.98 -1.63 -16.75
N THR A 85 -1.15 -0.32 -16.47
CA THR A 85 -0.11 0.66 -16.77
C THR A 85 1.17 0.36 -15.99
N TRP A 86 1.03 -0.15 -14.74
CA TRP A 86 2.12 -0.68 -13.93
C TRP A 86 1.63 -1.85 -13.07
N SER A 87 2.56 -2.73 -12.74
CA SER A 87 2.32 -3.87 -11.86
C SER A 87 3.56 -4.20 -11.04
N LEU A 88 3.35 -4.92 -9.95
CA LEU A 88 4.42 -5.56 -9.18
C LEU A 88 4.33 -7.07 -9.38
N ARG A 89 5.45 -7.69 -9.76
CA ARG A 89 5.64 -9.13 -9.64
C ARG A 89 6.52 -9.39 -8.44
N ILE A 90 6.04 -10.23 -7.53
CA ILE A 90 6.62 -10.42 -6.22
C ILE A 90 6.72 -11.93 -5.97
N ASP A 91 7.92 -12.44 -5.74
CA ASP A 91 8.09 -13.88 -5.54
C ASP A 91 7.40 -14.33 -4.25
N GLU A 92 7.57 -13.57 -3.15
CA GLU A 92 6.93 -13.89 -1.88
C GLU A 92 6.41 -12.64 -1.17
N ILE A 93 5.17 -12.72 -0.67
CA ILE A 93 4.60 -11.72 0.25
C ILE A 93 4.33 -12.42 1.58
N ARG A 94 4.78 -11.82 2.69
CA ARG A 94 4.43 -12.23 4.05
C ARG A 94 3.59 -11.15 4.71
N TYR A 95 2.36 -11.49 5.04
CA TYR A 95 1.45 -10.61 5.74
C TYR A 95 1.33 -11.03 7.21
N ASP A 96 1.72 -10.16 8.11
CA ASP A 96 1.55 -10.31 9.57
C ASP A 96 0.23 -9.63 9.97
N ILE A 97 -0.82 -10.42 10.19
CA ILE A 97 -2.15 -9.93 10.55
C ILE A 97 -2.12 -9.11 11.84
N THR A 98 -1.32 -9.55 12.84
CA THR A 98 -1.25 -8.89 14.16
C THR A 98 -0.68 -7.48 14.07
N LYS A 99 0.28 -7.28 13.18
CA LYS A 99 0.94 -5.99 12.96
C LYS A 99 0.34 -5.20 11.81
N ASP A 100 -0.57 -5.82 11.07
CA ASP A 100 -1.06 -5.32 9.79
C ASP A 100 0.09 -4.85 8.90
N LYS A 101 1.04 -5.76 8.65
CA LYS A 101 2.27 -5.46 7.94
C LYS A 101 2.54 -6.43 6.81
N PHE A 102 2.71 -5.90 5.62
CA PHE A 102 3.14 -6.63 4.43
C PHE A 102 4.65 -6.52 4.25
N ASN A 103 5.31 -7.65 4.04
CA ASN A 103 6.72 -7.74 3.68
C ASN A 103 6.82 -8.41 2.32
N HIS A 104 7.49 -7.75 1.39
CA HIS A 104 7.63 -8.18 0.00
C HIS A 104 9.09 -8.55 -0.28
N TYR A 105 9.27 -9.69 -0.91
CA TYR A 105 10.59 -10.22 -1.25
C TYR A 105 10.67 -10.43 -2.76
N ASP A 106 11.82 -10.09 -3.33
CA ASP A 106 12.14 -10.28 -4.75
C ASP A 106 11.07 -9.67 -5.69
N THR A 107 10.93 -8.35 -5.59
CA THR A 107 9.89 -7.59 -6.28
C THR A 107 10.42 -6.91 -7.51
N PHE A 108 9.74 -7.09 -8.63
CA PHE A 108 9.95 -6.34 -9.86
C PHE A 108 8.79 -5.38 -10.12
N LEU A 109 9.12 -4.09 -10.24
CA LEU A 109 8.19 -3.11 -10.81
C LEU A 109 8.21 -3.25 -12.33
N GLN A 110 7.04 -3.40 -12.92
CA GLN A 110 6.83 -3.47 -14.37
C GLN A 110 5.95 -2.31 -14.84
N ILE A 111 6.26 -1.76 -16.01
CA ILE A 111 5.37 -0.88 -16.76
C ILE A 111 5.09 -1.57 -18.08
N ALA A 112 3.82 -1.81 -18.38
CA ALA A 112 3.41 -2.77 -19.38
C ALA A 112 4.13 -4.12 -19.12
N ASP A 113 4.90 -4.65 -20.06
CA ASP A 113 5.62 -5.91 -19.91
C ASP A 113 7.11 -5.74 -19.57
N TYR A 114 7.58 -4.50 -19.36
CA TYR A 114 9.00 -4.22 -19.12
C TYR A 114 9.31 -4.15 -17.63
N LYS A 115 10.25 -4.99 -17.17
CA LYS A 115 10.83 -4.93 -15.83
C LYS A 115 11.72 -3.70 -15.70
N LEU A 116 11.33 -2.71 -14.90
CA LEU A 116 12.03 -1.44 -14.77
C LEU A 116 12.94 -1.39 -13.55
N PHE A 117 12.47 -1.95 -12.44
CA PHE A 117 13.17 -1.81 -11.17
C PHE A 117 13.01 -3.06 -10.32
N TYR A 118 14.11 -3.50 -9.71
CA TYR A 118 14.15 -4.62 -8.79
C TYR A 118 14.37 -4.16 -7.36
N MET A 119 13.53 -4.67 -6.44
CA MET A 119 13.64 -4.48 -5.00
C MET A 119 13.78 -5.84 -4.33
N PRO A 120 14.92 -6.17 -3.70
CA PRO A 120 15.09 -7.45 -3.02
C PRO A 120 14.17 -7.58 -1.80
N TYR A 121 13.86 -6.46 -1.16
CA TYR A 121 12.97 -6.39 -0.01
C TYR A 121 12.39 -4.99 0.16
N PHE A 122 11.09 -4.92 0.45
CA PHE A 122 10.45 -3.73 1.02
C PHE A 122 9.27 -4.14 1.91
N SER A 123 8.80 -3.25 2.75
CA SER A 123 7.62 -3.50 3.58
C SER A 123 6.80 -2.24 3.77
N HIS A 124 5.49 -2.44 3.94
CA HIS A 124 4.56 -1.38 4.30
C HIS A 124 3.53 -1.90 5.30
N TYR A 125 2.89 -0.97 5.98
CA TYR A 125 1.77 -1.27 6.86
C TYR A 125 0.45 -1.17 6.10
N GLY A 126 -0.52 -1.98 6.49
CA GLY A 126 -1.89 -1.90 6.00
C GLY A 126 -2.66 -0.73 6.62
N ALA A 127 -3.94 -0.60 6.23
CA ALA A 127 -4.79 0.50 6.65
C ALA A 127 -5.17 0.48 8.14
N GLN A 128 -5.08 -0.69 8.78
CA GLN A 128 -5.44 -0.88 10.19
C GLN A 128 -4.24 -0.88 11.14
N ALA A 129 -3.03 -0.78 10.59
CA ALA A 129 -1.85 -0.79 11.42
C ALA A 129 -1.93 0.33 12.48
N PRO A 130 -1.57 0.05 13.74
CA PRO A 130 -1.42 1.09 14.73
C PRO A 130 -0.43 2.13 14.22
N ARG A 131 -0.60 3.41 14.63
CA ARG A 131 0.26 4.52 14.20
C ARG A 131 1.73 4.19 14.36
N GLN A 132 2.39 3.80 13.28
CA GLN A 132 3.80 3.42 13.25
C GLN A 132 4.55 4.21 12.19
N LYS A 133 5.82 4.51 12.47
CA LYS A 133 6.70 5.14 11.50
C LYS A 133 7.03 4.19 10.35
N GLY A 134 7.06 4.72 9.13
CA GLY A 134 7.47 3.92 7.98
C GLY A 134 7.12 4.58 6.65
N PHE A 135 7.57 3.93 5.60
CA PHE A 135 7.16 4.29 4.26
C PHE A 135 5.71 3.85 4.03
N LEU A 136 4.93 4.72 3.42
CA LEU A 136 3.61 4.41 2.91
C LEU A 136 3.74 3.92 1.47
N THR A 137 2.66 3.39 0.95
CA THR A 137 2.61 2.90 -0.44
C THR A 137 3.05 4.00 -1.41
N PRO A 138 4.05 3.74 -2.26
CA PRO A 138 4.46 4.68 -3.29
C PRO A 138 3.34 4.94 -4.30
N THR A 139 3.29 6.16 -4.79
CA THR A 139 2.36 6.55 -5.86
C THR A 139 3.14 6.92 -7.12
N LEU A 140 2.70 6.41 -8.25
CA LEU A 140 3.20 6.80 -9.57
C LEU A 140 2.19 7.73 -10.23
N GLU A 141 2.66 8.90 -10.66
CA GLU A 141 1.85 9.84 -11.45
C GLU A 141 2.45 9.93 -12.86
N TYR A 142 1.61 9.75 -13.85
CA TYR A 142 1.97 9.95 -15.25
C TYR A 142 1.14 11.08 -15.84
N ASN A 143 1.76 11.99 -16.56
CA ASN A 143 1.04 13.03 -17.27
C ASN A 143 1.21 12.92 -18.79
N LEU A 144 0.20 13.40 -19.51
CA LEU A 144 0.17 13.37 -20.99
C LEU A 144 1.32 14.17 -21.64
N GLY A 145 2.07 14.96 -20.87
CA GLY A 145 3.27 15.67 -21.32
C GLY A 145 4.56 14.84 -21.30
N GLY A 146 4.45 13.51 -21.08
CA GLY A 146 5.60 12.61 -21.09
C GLY A 146 6.48 12.67 -19.83
N ASN A 147 5.93 13.12 -18.70
CA ASN A 147 6.65 13.11 -17.43
C ASN A 147 6.08 12.03 -16.51
N THR A 148 6.96 11.29 -15.84
CA THR A 148 6.61 10.34 -14.80
C THR A 148 7.11 10.84 -13.46
N ALA A 149 6.26 10.84 -12.46
CA ALA A 149 6.64 11.19 -11.10
C ALA A 149 6.43 10.02 -10.15
N VAL A 150 7.39 9.84 -9.26
CA VAL A 150 7.35 8.87 -8.16
C VAL A 150 7.24 9.64 -6.85
N ILE A 151 6.25 9.31 -6.05
CA ILE A 151 6.04 9.85 -4.70
C ILE A 151 6.22 8.70 -3.71
N THR A 152 7.13 8.84 -2.75
CA THR A 152 7.38 7.82 -1.71
C THR A 152 7.15 8.41 -0.32
N PRO A 153 5.89 8.47 0.16
CA PRO A 153 5.60 9.11 1.43
C PRO A 153 6.23 8.35 2.61
N TYR A 154 6.72 9.10 3.60
CA TYR A 154 7.19 8.57 4.86
C TYR A 154 6.41 9.19 6.02
N TYR A 155 5.81 8.33 6.84
CA TYR A 155 5.00 8.73 8.00
C TYR A 155 5.79 8.59 9.28
N LEU A 156 5.73 9.61 10.13
CA LEU A 156 6.38 9.66 11.43
C LEU A 156 5.39 10.14 12.50
N PRO A 157 4.83 9.25 13.33
CA PRO A 157 4.04 9.64 14.48
C PRO A 157 4.94 10.28 15.55
N VAL A 158 4.47 11.40 16.14
CA VAL A 158 5.17 12.14 17.19
C VAL A 158 4.24 12.22 18.40
N GLY A 159 4.41 11.31 19.35
CA GLY A 159 3.48 11.15 20.47
C GLY A 159 2.09 10.72 20.00
N ASP A 160 1.07 10.91 20.84
CA ASP A 160 -0.28 10.40 20.60
C ASP A 160 -1.12 11.31 19.70
N GLN A 161 -0.77 12.58 19.63
CA GLN A 161 -1.62 13.61 19.01
C GLN A 161 -0.99 14.29 17.79
N SER A 162 0.25 13.97 17.46
CA SER A 162 0.95 14.64 16.37
C SER A 162 1.51 13.62 15.38
N ASP A 163 1.60 14.02 14.13
CA ASP A 163 2.29 13.27 13.10
C ASP A 163 2.97 14.19 12.08
N ILE A 164 3.98 13.63 11.44
CA ILE A 164 4.70 14.27 10.35
C ILE A 164 4.65 13.34 9.14
N LEU A 165 4.25 13.86 8.01
CA LEU A 165 4.26 13.17 6.75
C LEU A 165 5.22 13.87 5.79
N PHE A 166 6.30 13.18 5.42
CA PHE A 166 7.21 13.61 4.38
C PHE A 166 6.76 13.01 3.05
N LYS A 167 6.60 13.82 2.02
CA LYS A 167 6.18 13.40 0.68
C LYS A 167 7.21 13.86 -0.36
N PRO A 168 8.36 13.17 -0.49
CA PRO A 168 9.26 13.42 -1.60
C PRO A 168 8.62 12.97 -2.91
N LYS A 169 8.72 13.80 -3.93
CA LYS A 169 8.28 13.54 -5.30
C LYS A 169 9.44 13.82 -6.25
N LEU A 170 9.78 12.83 -7.02
CA LEU A 170 10.78 12.93 -8.08
C LEU A 170 10.07 12.85 -9.43
N THR A 171 10.25 13.85 -10.27
CA THR A 171 9.71 13.86 -11.63
C THR A 171 10.84 13.72 -12.65
N ILE A 172 10.70 12.79 -13.54
CA ILE A 172 11.61 12.51 -14.63
C ILE A 172 10.89 12.69 -15.98
N ASP A 173 11.66 13.06 -16.99
CA ASP A 173 11.20 13.02 -18.36
C ASP A 173 11.16 11.57 -18.84
N SER A 174 9.99 11.07 -19.22
CA SER A 174 9.81 9.66 -19.60
C SER A 174 10.48 9.30 -20.93
N TYR A 175 10.74 10.29 -21.80
CA TYR A 175 11.38 10.05 -23.09
C TYR A 175 12.91 9.99 -22.99
N PHE A 176 13.50 10.81 -22.12
CA PHE A 176 14.94 10.96 -22.01
C PHE A 176 15.51 10.42 -20.70
N GLY A 177 14.64 10.02 -19.75
CA GLY A 177 15.06 9.59 -18.40
C GLY A 177 15.77 10.70 -17.59
N SER A 178 15.68 11.95 -18.04
CA SER A 178 16.37 13.06 -17.41
C SER A 178 15.57 13.61 -16.23
N PHE A 179 16.29 14.06 -15.20
CA PHE A 179 15.68 14.73 -14.05
C PHE A 179 14.99 16.02 -14.49
N ARG A 180 13.74 16.19 -14.08
CA ARG A 180 12.95 17.41 -14.30
C ARG A 180 12.83 18.25 -13.05
N GLU A 181 12.33 17.65 -11.98
CA GLU A 181 12.07 18.37 -10.75
C GLU A 181 12.06 17.44 -9.53
N TYR A 182 12.42 17.99 -8.39
CA TYR A 182 12.27 17.39 -7.08
C TYR A 182 11.37 18.26 -6.22
N GLU A 183 10.39 17.66 -5.59
CA GLU A 183 9.46 18.30 -4.68
C GLU A 183 9.48 17.59 -3.34
N LEU A 184 9.57 18.33 -2.26
CA LEU A 184 9.40 17.81 -0.89
C LEU A 184 8.27 18.57 -0.22
N LYS A 185 7.20 17.85 0.10
CA LYS A 185 6.15 18.32 1.00
C LYS A 185 6.36 17.73 2.36
N THR A 186 6.43 18.57 3.38
CA THR A 186 6.42 18.15 4.79
C THR A 186 5.13 18.65 5.41
N ILE A 187 4.30 17.71 5.87
CA ILE A 187 2.99 17.98 6.48
C ILE A 187 3.10 17.62 7.95
N ILE A 188 2.80 18.57 8.83
CA ILE A 188 2.74 18.36 10.27
C ILE A 188 1.29 18.54 10.70
N ASN A 189 0.72 17.48 11.25
CA ASN A 189 -0.61 17.51 11.84
C ASN A 189 -0.48 17.41 13.35
N GLN A 190 -1.18 18.27 14.08
CA GLN A 190 -1.33 18.21 15.51
C GLN A 190 -2.81 18.24 15.86
N LYS A 191 -3.26 17.23 16.59
CA LYS A 191 -4.61 17.14 17.14
C LYS A 191 -4.55 17.37 18.64
N ASN A 192 -5.42 18.21 19.17
CA ASN A 192 -5.60 18.39 20.59
C ASN A 192 -7.11 18.53 20.90
N THR A 193 -7.48 18.57 22.16
CA THR A 193 -8.88 18.69 22.61
C THR A 193 -9.55 19.99 22.17
N GLY A 194 -8.78 21.01 21.80
CA GLY A 194 -9.27 22.33 21.36
C GLY A 194 -9.20 22.59 19.86
N GLY A 195 -8.73 21.63 19.05
CA GLY A 195 -8.65 21.80 17.60
C GLY A 195 -7.47 21.12 16.95
N ASN A 196 -7.27 21.37 15.66
CA ASN A 196 -6.20 20.81 14.86
C ASN A 196 -5.33 21.91 14.27
N ILE A 197 -4.03 21.71 14.26
CA ILE A 197 -3.07 22.55 13.55
C ILE A 197 -2.49 21.74 12.39
N PHE A 198 -2.51 22.33 11.21
CA PHE A 198 -1.93 21.77 10.01
C PHE A 198 -0.87 22.73 9.49
N LEU A 199 0.36 22.26 9.35
CA LEU A 199 1.48 22.99 8.78
C LEU A 199 1.98 22.23 7.55
N GLU A 200 2.03 22.89 6.40
CA GLU A 200 2.64 22.34 5.18
C GLU A 200 3.81 23.21 4.76
N VAL A 201 4.98 22.62 4.69
CA VAL A 201 6.18 23.21 4.10
C VAL A 201 6.40 22.54 2.76
N HIS A 202 6.49 23.33 1.70
CA HIS A 202 6.65 22.83 0.36
C HIS A 202 7.91 23.44 -0.27
N ASN A 203 8.85 22.59 -0.65
CA ASN A 203 10.07 22.95 -1.34
C ASN A 203 10.08 22.29 -2.70
N LYS A 204 10.31 23.06 -3.76
CA LYS A 204 10.39 22.55 -5.12
C LYS A 204 11.66 23.04 -5.80
N LYS A 205 12.39 22.11 -6.41
CA LYS A 205 13.61 22.36 -7.16
C LYS A 205 13.44 21.83 -8.57
N PHE A 206 13.81 22.62 -9.52
CA PHE A 206 13.77 22.28 -10.94
C PHE A 206 15.17 21.98 -11.48
N SER A 207 15.25 21.31 -12.62
CA SER A 207 16.49 21.20 -13.38
C SER A 207 17.05 22.59 -13.76
N ASP A 208 16.17 23.54 -14.01
CA ASP A 208 16.49 24.98 -14.14
C ASP A 208 16.31 25.66 -12.78
N LYS A 209 17.43 25.94 -12.11
CA LYS A 209 17.46 26.52 -10.75
C LYS A 209 16.76 27.87 -10.61
N SER A 210 16.55 28.58 -11.72
CA SER A 210 15.86 29.89 -11.71
C SER A 210 14.40 29.80 -11.28
N LYS A 211 13.82 28.62 -11.25
CA LYS A 211 12.43 28.33 -10.89
C LYS A 211 12.24 27.74 -9.51
N ASP A 212 13.32 27.57 -8.75
CA ASP A 212 13.24 27.01 -7.42
C ASP A 212 12.37 27.90 -6.51
N TYR A 213 11.50 27.28 -5.72
CA TYR A 213 10.69 28.00 -4.74
C TYR A 213 10.43 27.20 -3.47
N SER A 214 10.10 27.93 -2.41
CA SER A 214 9.64 27.38 -1.14
C SER A 214 8.37 28.11 -0.71
N SER A 215 7.43 27.38 -0.15
CA SER A 215 6.20 27.95 0.41
C SER A 215 5.87 27.33 1.76
N LEU A 216 5.20 28.11 2.60
CA LEU A 216 4.70 27.72 3.89
C LEU A 216 3.19 27.97 3.95
N LYS A 217 2.43 26.97 4.34
CA LYS A 217 0.97 27.05 4.53
C LYS A 217 0.64 26.60 5.93
N ILE A 218 -0.08 27.44 6.65
CA ILE A 218 -0.56 27.16 8.00
C ILE A 218 -2.08 27.18 7.98
N LYS A 219 -2.70 26.15 8.51
CA LYS A 219 -4.14 26.06 8.75
C LYS A 219 -4.37 25.63 10.17
N GLY A 220 -5.35 26.22 10.83
CA GLY A 220 -5.77 25.84 12.17
C GLY A 220 -7.28 25.90 12.28
N ASN A 221 -7.86 24.93 12.97
CA ASN A 221 -9.26 24.90 13.35
C ASN A 221 -9.33 24.80 14.87
N GLN A 222 -10.08 25.69 15.51
CA GLN A 222 -10.32 25.65 16.93
C GLN A 222 -11.79 25.31 17.18
N THR A 223 -12.03 24.30 18.00
CA THR A 223 -13.37 23.94 18.45
C THR A 223 -13.66 24.75 19.71
N LEU A 224 -14.56 25.72 19.62
CA LEU A 224 -15.05 26.44 20.79
C LEU A 224 -16.12 25.56 21.45
N ASN A 225 -15.80 24.97 22.60
CA ASN A 225 -16.84 24.40 23.47
C ASN A 225 -17.75 25.57 23.93
N LYS A 226 -18.96 25.60 23.42
CA LYS A 226 -20.03 26.41 24.09
C LYS A 226 -20.32 25.70 25.40
N GLU A 227 -19.75 26.20 26.48
CA GLU A 227 -20.29 25.91 27.82
C GLU A 227 -21.76 26.37 27.83
N ASN A 228 -22.64 25.40 27.96
CA ASN A 228 -24.05 25.67 28.23
C ASN A 228 -24.12 26.37 29.59
N LYS A 229 -24.43 27.64 29.57
CA LYS A 229 -24.94 28.38 30.77
C LYS A 229 -26.38 27.99 31.01
#